data_22b45945aabdda17150336cbca6890e3
#
_entry.id   22b45945aabdda17150336cbca6890e3
#
_cell.length_a   1.000
_cell.length_b   1.000
_cell.length_c   1.000
_cell.angle_alpha   90.00
_cell.angle_beta   90.00
_cell.angle_gamma   90.00
#
_symmetry.space_group_name_H-M   'P 1'
#
loop_
_entity.id
_entity.type
_entity.pdbx_description
1 polymer ?
#
loop_
_entity_poly.entity_id
_entity_poly.type
_entity_poly.pdbx_seq_one_letter_code
_entity_poly.pdbx_strand_id
1 'polypeptide(L)'
;MTIYGADTVTIDRNARDFKLPDQFEWTRDAGSASQTAALFGDPSKADLYVQVTKRGPNVWSQPHSHPNERFITVLAGTFLIGTGAKFDKNNTVAVGPGGVVHDIPNQMHYDGTGPEGATLEFIAMGPAARN
;
A
#
# COMPACT_ATOMS: atom_id res chain seq x y z
N MET A 1 11.61 -11.42 -16.78
CA MET A 1 10.67 -12.37 -16.12
C MET A 1 10.97 -13.79 -16.58
N THR A 2 10.92 -14.75 -15.67
CA THR A 2 11.13 -16.15 -15.98
C THR A 2 9.79 -16.88 -16.01
N ILE A 3 9.54 -17.61 -17.11
CA ILE A 3 8.39 -18.50 -17.24
C ILE A 3 8.90 -19.94 -17.14
N TYR A 4 8.33 -20.70 -16.21
CA TYR A 4 8.69 -22.10 -16.00
C TYR A 4 7.70 -23.00 -16.75
N GLY A 5 8.21 -24.05 -17.41
CA GLY A 5 7.41 -25.02 -18.14
C GLY A 5 7.56 -24.93 -19.65
N ALA A 6 6.50 -25.28 -20.38
CA ALA A 6 6.48 -25.31 -21.84
C ALA A 6 6.58 -23.91 -22.45
N ASP A 7 7.03 -23.82 -23.73
CA ASP A 7 7.12 -22.58 -24.48
C ASP A 7 5.78 -21.82 -24.57
N THR A 8 4.68 -22.55 -24.47
CA THR A 8 3.36 -21.96 -24.43
C THR A 8 2.71 -22.28 -23.09
N VAL A 9 2.37 -21.21 -22.35
CA VAL A 9 1.64 -21.31 -21.11
C VAL A 9 0.29 -20.63 -21.30
N THR A 10 -0.79 -21.36 -21.01
CA THR A 10 -2.14 -20.81 -21.08
C THR A 10 -2.69 -20.61 -19.68
N ILE A 11 -3.06 -19.38 -19.39
CA ILE A 11 -3.75 -19.02 -18.14
C ILE A 11 -5.15 -18.53 -18.51
N ASP A 12 -6.16 -19.14 -17.92
CA ASP A 12 -7.52 -18.62 -17.99
C ASP A 12 -7.64 -17.47 -16.98
N ARG A 13 -7.64 -16.24 -17.48
CA ARG A 13 -7.71 -15.04 -16.64
C ARG A 13 -9.07 -14.86 -15.97
N ASN A 14 -10.09 -15.60 -16.35
CA ASN A 14 -11.34 -15.64 -15.61
C ASN A 14 -11.24 -16.51 -14.36
N ALA A 15 -10.29 -17.45 -14.34
CA ALA A 15 -10.02 -18.30 -13.18
C ALA A 15 -8.94 -17.69 -12.27
N ARG A 16 -7.90 -17.13 -12.86
CA ARG A 16 -6.81 -16.44 -12.13
C ARG A 16 -6.32 -15.26 -12.95
N ASP A 17 -6.43 -14.08 -12.38
CA ASP A 17 -5.79 -12.90 -12.95
C ASP A 17 -4.50 -12.59 -12.20
N PHE A 18 -3.56 -11.95 -12.87
CA PHE A 18 -2.28 -11.61 -12.28
C PHE A 18 -1.68 -10.36 -12.94
N LYS A 19 -0.83 -9.68 -12.19
CA LYS A 19 0.01 -8.59 -12.71
C LYS A 19 1.42 -8.78 -12.19
N LEU A 20 2.38 -8.72 -13.10
CA LEU A 20 3.81 -8.77 -12.77
C LEU A 20 4.32 -7.35 -12.53
N PRO A 21 5.37 -7.15 -11.73
CA PRO A 21 5.84 -5.81 -11.40
C PRO A 21 6.13 -4.91 -12.59
N ASP A 22 6.64 -5.47 -13.70
CA ASP A 22 6.91 -4.71 -14.94
C ASP A 22 5.65 -4.31 -15.71
N GLN A 23 4.49 -4.83 -15.32
CA GLN A 23 3.19 -4.50 -15.89
C GLN A 23 2.42 -3.48 -15.05
N PHE A 24 2.96 -3.05 -13.91
CA PHE A 24 2.31 -2.06 -13.05
C PHE A 24 2.29 -0.70 -13.74
N GLU A 25 1.13 -0.08 -13.78
CA GLU A 25 0.95 1.25 -14.32
C GLU A 25 0.99 2.26 -13.18
N TRP A 26 2.10 2.97 -13.06
CA TRP A 26 2.32 3.92 -11.99
C TRP A 26 1.75 5.28 -12.33
N THR A 27 0.97 5.83 -11.40
CA THR A 27 0.48 7.21 -11.46
C THR A 27 1.07 7.99 -10.30
N ARG A 28 1.41 9.25 -10.56
CA ARG A 28 1.91 10.15 -9.52
C ARG A 28 0.84 11.16 -9.19
N ASP A 29 0.52 11.28 -7.91
CA ASP A 29 -0.38 12.34 -7.45
C ASP A 29 0.33 13.69 -7.56
N ALA A 30 -0.38 14.71 -8.04
CA ALA A 30 0.16 16.04 -8.22
C ALA A 30 0.70 16.59 -6.87
N GLY A 31 1.97 17.04 -6.89
CA GLY A 31 2.62 17.56 -5.69
C GLY A 31 3.00 16.53 -4.64
N SER A 32 2.83 15.24 -4.95
CA SER A 32 3.14 14.14 -4.03
C SER A 32 4.51 13.53 -4.32
N ALA A 33 5.18 13.07 -3.26
CA ALA A 33 6.38 12.25 -3.35
C ALA A 33 6.06 10.76 -3.55
N SER A 34 4.81 10.42 -3.82
CA SER A 34 4.33 9.04 -3.92
C SER A 34 3.84 8.72 -5.33
N GLN A 35 3.98 7.46 -5.69
CA GLN A 35 3.41 6.88 -6.90
C GLN A 35 2.55 5.69 -6.51
N THR A 36 1.43 5.50 -7.17
CA THR A 36 0.51 4.39 -6.90
C THR A 36 0.18 3.64 -8.17
N ALA A 37 0.17 2.32 -8.09
CA ALA A 37 -0.32 1.43 -9.13
C ALA A 37 -1.55 0.68 -8.62
N ALA A 38 -2.70 0.89 -9.25
CA ALA A 38 -3.90 0.10 -8.98
C ALA A 38 -3.71 -1.26 -9.65
N LEU A 39 -3.84 -2.34 -8.89
CA LEU A 39 -3.66 -3.69 -9.40
C LEU A 39 -4.99 -4.39 -9.66
N PHE A 40 -5.86 -4.44 -8.67
CA PHE A 40 -7.17 -5.08 -8.74
C PHE A 40 -8.20 -4.25 -8.01
N GLY A 41 -9.43 -4.29 -8.50
CA GLY A 41 -10.53 -3.53 -7.89
C GLY A 41 -10.42 -2.03 -8.12
N ASP A 42 -11.38 -1.30 -7.57
CA ASP A 42 -11.47 0.16 -7.71
C ASP A 42 -11.54 0.79 -6.31
N PRO A 43 -10.50 1.54 -5.90
CA PRO A 43 -10.48 2.17 -4.57
C PRO A 43 -11.59 3.20 -4.36
N SER A 44 -12.24 3.67 -5.41
CA SER A 44 -13.35 4.64 -5.30
C SER A 44 -14.70 4.00 -5.02
N LYS A 45 -14.79 2.68 -5.08
CA LYS A 45 -16.02 1.91 -4.92
C LYS A 45 -16.00 1.08 -3.63
N ALA A 46 -17.18 0.59 -3.23
CA ALA A 46 -17.33 -0.28 -2.06
C ALA A 46 -16.93 -1.73 -2.38
N ASP A 47 -15.73 -1.90 -2.92
CA ASP A 47 -15.17 -3.18 -3.36
C ASP A 47 -13.82 -3.44 -2.71
N LEU A 48 -13.43 -4.70 -2.64
CA LEU A 48 -12.07 -5.09 -2.31
C LEU A 48 -11.12 -4.59 -3.39
N TYR A 49 -10.02 -3.95 -2.99
CA TYR A 49 -9.00 -3.51 -3.94
C TYR A 49 -7.59 -3.86 -3.45
N VAL A 50 -6.69 -3.95 -4.41
CA VAL A 50 -5.26 -4.15 -4.17
C VAL A 50 -4.51 -3.09 -4.95
N GLN A 51 -3.62 -2.38 -4.27
CA GLN A 51 -2.73 -1.40 -4.90
C GLN A 51 -1.35 -1.44 -4.26
N VAL A 52 -0.36 -0.95 -4.97
CA VAL A 52 1.00 -0.76 -4.46
C VAL A 52 1.35 0.71 -4.55
N THR A 53 1.91 1.25 -3.46
CA THR A 53 2.36 2.64 -3.39
C THR A 53 3.86 2.67 -3.13
N LYS A 54 4.60 3.43 -3.92
CA LYS A 54 5.97 3.80 -3.63
C LYS A 54 5.97 5.19 -3.00
N ARG A 55 6.37 5.27 -1.74
CA ARG A 55 6.49 6.55 -1.02
C ARG A 55 7.95 6.96 -0.95
N GLY A 56 8.21 8.21 -1.24
CA GLY A 56 9.56 8.76 -1.17
C GLY A 56 10.15 8.77 0.24
N PRO A 57 11.44 9.14 0.37
CA PRO A 57 12.11 9.21 1.66
C PRO A 57 11.51 10.26 2.59
N ASN A 58 11.41 9.93 3.86
CA ASN A 58 11.02 10.87 4.94
C ASN A 58 9.69 11.57 4.69
N VAL A 59 8.73 10.87 4.12
CA VAL A 59 7.36 11.35 3.88
C VAL A 59 6.49 10.96 5.06
N TRP A 60 5.75 11.92 5.63
CA TRP A 60 4.91 11.71 6.81
C TRP A 60 3.47 12.10 6.55
N SER A 61 2.55 11.30 7.09
CA SER A 61 1.14 11.66 7.21
C SER A 61 0.82 12.12 8.63
N GLN A 62 -0.11 13.05 8.74
CA GLN A 62 -0.62 13.51 10.03
C GLN A 62 -1.65 12.50 10.57
N PRO A 63 -1.95 12.53 11.88
CA PRO A 63 -2.95 11.65 12.46
C PRO A 63 -4.29 11.71 11.73
N HIS A 64 -4.79 10.54 11.37
CA HIS A 64 -6.05 10.37 10.65
C HIS A 64 -6.60 8.97 10.90
N SER A 65 -7.81 8.71 10.44
CA SER A 65 -8.43 7.39 10.47
C SER A 65 -9.15 7.10 9.15
N HIS A 66 -9.49 5.84 8.95
CA HIS A 66 -10.25 5.38 7.79
C HIS A 66 -11.50 4.63 8.25
N PRO A 67 -12.61 4.71 7.52
CA PRO A 67 -13.82 3.96 7.88
C PRO A 67 -13.73 2.47 7.60
N ASN A 68 -12.86 2.05 6.69
CA ASN A 68 -12.76 0.67 6.22
C ASN A 68 -11.42 0.05 6.61
N GLU A 69 -11.39 -1.29 6.69
CA GLU A 69 -10.15 -2.02 7.00
C GLU A 69 -9.12 -1.92 5.89
N ARG A 70 -7.87 -1.87 6.30
CA ARG A 70 -6.73 -1.89 5.39
C ARG A 70 -5.64 -2.78 5.96
N PHE A 71 -5.07 -3.63 5.11
CA PHE A 71 -3.88 -4.41 5.41
C PHE A 71 -2.74 -3.93 4.53
N ILE A 72 -1.61 -3.61 5.14
CA ILE A 72 -0.47 -3.03 4.45
C ILE A 72 0.73 -3.94 4.64
N THR A 73 1.25 -4.47 3.54
CA THR A 73 2.48 -5.26 3.55
C THR A 73 3.65 -4.40 3.07
N VAL A 74 4.72 -4.36 3.83
CA VAL A 74 5.95 -3.68 3.42
C VAL A 74 6.70 -4.59 2.46
N LEU A 75 6.89 -4.13 1.22
CA LEU A 75 7.63 -4.87 0.19
C LEU A 75 9.10 -4.46 0.12
N ALA A 76 9.39 -3.19 0.39
CA ALA A 76 10.74 -2.65 0.40
C ALA A 76 10.81 -1.41 1.29
N GLY A 77 12.01 -1.06 1.76
CA GLY A 77 12.22 0.11 2.59
C GLY A 77 11.70 -0.05 4.02
N THR A 78 11.37 1.06 4.66
CA THR A 78 10.93 1.09 6.06
C THR A 78 9.67 1.92 6.20
N PHE A 79 8.65 1.32 6.79
CA PHE A 79 7.38 1.97 7.11
C PHE A 79 7.34 2.22 8.63
N LEU A 80 7.23 3.49 9.02
CA LEU A 80 7.21 3.92 10.42
C LEU A 80 5.77 4.17 10.82
N ILE A 81 5.28 3.44 11.83
CA ILE A 81 3.87 3.51 12.21
C ILE A 81 3.70 4.00 13.65
N GLY A 82 2.73 4.90 13.84
CA GLY A 82 2.34 5.42 15.14
C GLY A 82 0.83 5.46 15.28
N THR A 83 0.36 5.60 16.51
CA THR A 83 -1.08 5.65 16.82
C THR A 83 -1.42 6.84 17.69
N GLY A 84 -2.70 7.21 17.69
CA GLY A 84 -3.22 8.30 18.50
C GLY A 84 -3.32 9.62 17.73
N ALA A 85 -3.86 10.62 18.42
CA ALA A 85 -4.13 11.93 17.83
C ALA A 85 -2.92 12.87 17.86
N LYS A 86 -1.87 12.51 18.59
CA LYS A 86 -0.67 13.33 18.73
C LYS A 86 0.43 12.80 17.81
N PHE A 87 0.81 13.61 16.84
CA PHE A 87 1.91 13.29 15.95
C PHE A 87 3.25 13.32 16.68
N ASP A 88 3.99 12.22 16.63
CA ASP A 88 5.32 12.11 17.22
C ASP A 88 6.17 11.11 16.45
N LYS A 89 7.12 11.63 15.65
CA LYS A 89 8.03 10.82 14.85
C LYS A 89 8.88 9.86 15.69
N ASN A 90 9.12 10.19 16.96
CA ASN A 90 9.94 9.38 17.85
C ASN A 90 9.12 8.27 18.55
N ASN A 91 7.80 8.31 18.40
CA ASN A 91 6.90 7.31 18.96
C ASN A 91 6.31 6.45 17.84
N THR A 92 7.15 5.69 17.19
CA THR A 92 6.79 4.84 16.05
C THR A 92 7.51 3.50 16.13
N VAL A 93 6.90 2.51 15.47
CA VAL A 93 7.53 1.22 15.22
C VAL A 93 7.99 1.17 13.77
N ALA A 94 9.23 0.73 13.56
CA ALA A 94 9.77 0.54 12.21
C ALA A 94 9.39 -0.85 11.70
N VAL A 95 8.69 -0.89 10.58
CA VAL A 95 8.28 -2.13 9.92
C VAL A 95 9.07 -2.27 8.63
N GLY A 96 9.89 -3.30 8.55
CA GLY A 96 10.68 -3.61 7.36
C GLY A 96 9.98 -4.58 6.41
N PRO A 97 10.68 -4.98 5.30
CA PRO A 97 10.11 -5.87 4.29
C PRO A 97 9.58 -7.18 4.87
N GLY A 98 8.39 -7.58 4.44
CA GLY A 98 7.69 -8.76 4.92
C GLY A 98 6.76 -8.49 6.11
N GLY A 99 6.90 -7.34 6.78
CA GLY A 99 5.97 -6.96 7.85
C GLY A 99 4.61 -6.56 7.33
N VAL A 100 3.56 -6.81 8.12
CA VAL A 100 2.18 -6.51 7.77
C VAL A 100 1.57 -5.65 8.86
N VAL A 101 0.89 -4.59 8.45
CA VAL A 101 0.20 -3.64 9.33
C VAL A 101 -1.31 -3.74 9.09
N HIS A 102 -2.08 -3.79 10.14
CA HIS A 102 -3.54 -3.73 10.07
C HIS A 102 -4.03 -2.37 10.58
N ASP A 103 -4.53 -1.55 9.67
CA ASP A 103 -5.20 -0.31 10.03
C ASP A 103 -6.64 -0.63 10.45
N ILE A 104 -6.89 -0.55 11.75
CA ILE A 104 -8.20 -0.87 12.32
C ILE A 104 -9.17 0.27 12.01
N PRO A 105 -10.40 -0.03 11.56
CA PRO A 105 -11.37 1.00 11.20
C PRO A 105 -11.60 2.03 12.32
N ASN A 106 -11.64 3.29 11.93
CA ASN A 106 -11.97 4.44 12.78
C ASN A 106 -10.98 4.69 13.92
N GLN A 107 -9.80 4.06 13.90
CA GLN A 107 -8.76 4.29 14.90
C GLN A 107 -7.69 5.23 14.35
N MET A 108 -7.32 6.22 15.15
CA MET A 108 -6.34 7.24 14.76
C MET A 108 -4.94 6.64 14.66
N HIS A 109 -4.29 6.94 13.55
CA HIS A 109 -2.90 6.55 13.31
C HIS A 109 -2.18 7.63 12.49
N TYR A 110 -0.86 7.57 12.50
CA TYR A 110 0.00 8.33 11.62
C TYR A 110 1.16 7.44 11.19
N ASP A 111 1.79 7.78 10.09
CA ASP A 111 2.88 6.98 9.54
C ASP A 111 3.86 7.81 8.73
N GLY A 112 4.99 7.22 8.48
CA GLY A 112 6.03 7.83 7.67
C GLY A 112 6.95 6.80 7.04
N THR A 113 7.91 7.27 6.28
CA THR A 113 8.92 6.45 5.64
C THR A 113 10.30 6.80 6.16
N GLY A 114 11.20 5.80 6.14
CA GLY A 114 12.59 5.98 6.45
C GLY A 114 13.37 6.68 5.33
N PRO A 115 14.70 6.80 5.47
CA PRO A 115 15.54 7.53 4.51
C PRO A 115 15.60 6.90 3.11
N GLU A 116 15.24 5.63 2.97
CA GLU A 116 15.15 4.93 1.68
C GLU A 116 13.73 4.92 1.10
N GLY A 117 12.76 5.52 1.78
CA GLY A 117 11.36 5.43 1.40
C GLY A 117 10.76 4.08 1.75
N ALA A 118 9.63 3.76 1.13
CA ALA A 118 8.98 2.46 1.30
C ALA A 118 8.12 2.11 0.10
N THR A 119 8.05 0.81 -0.22
CA THR A 119 7.09 0.27 -1.17
C THR A 119 6.09 -0.57 -0.37
N LEU A 120 4.82 -0.21 -0.49
CA LEU A 120 3.74 -0.74 0.34
C LEU A 120 2.65 -1.34 -0.54
N GLU A 121 2.20 -2.55 -0.19
CA GLU A 121 1.03 -3.16 -0.79
C GLU A 121 -0.16 -2.95 0.12
N PHE A 122 -1.26 -2.44 -0.44
CA PHE A 122 -2.53 -2.26 0.27
C PHE A 122 -3.55 -3.26 -0.21
N ILE A 123 -4.13 -4.01 0.71
CA ILE A 123 -5.31 -4.84 0.49
C ILE A 123 -6.38 -4.27 1.40
N ALA A 124 -7.45 -3.74 0.82
CA ALA A 124 -8.43 -2.98 1.58
C ALA A 124 -9.82 -3.02 0.95
N MET A 125 -10.81 -2.68 1.77
CA MET A 125 -12.17 -2.41 1.28
C MET A 125 -12.30 -0.93 0.97
N GLY A 126 -12.82 -0.65 -0.23
CA GLY A 126 -13.18 0.71 -0.61
C GLY A 126 -14.55 1.13 -0.05
N PRO A 127 -14.91 2.39 -0.25
CA PRO A 127 -14.08 3.41 -0.88
C PRO A 127 -12.89 3.81 0.00
N ALA A 128 -11.76 4.12 -0.64
CA ALA A 128 -10.58 4.65 0.04
C ALA A 128 -10.87 6.08 0.47
N ALA A 129 -11.05 6.28 1.75
CA ALA A 129 -11.43 7.57 2.33
C ALA A 129 -10.78 7.75 3.69
N ARG A 130 -10.71 9.00 4.14
CA ARG A 130 -10.35 9.35 5.52
C ARG A 130 -11.59 9.89 6.23
N ASN A 131 -11.67 9.61 7.49
CA ASN A 131 -12.70 10.19 8.35
C ASN A 131 -12.43 11.69 8.58
#